data_ed011657d8022f8aab7d2645c8a6c52b
#
_entry.id   ed011657d8022f8aab7d2645c8a6c52b
#
_cell.length_a   1.000
_cell.length_b   1.000
_cell.length_c   1.000
_cell.angle_alpha   90.00
_cell.angle_beta   90.00
_cell.angle_gamma   90.00
#
_symmetry.space_group_name_H-M   'P 1'
#
loop_
_entity.id
_entity.type
_entity.pdbx_description
1 polymer ?
#
loop_
_entity_poly.entity_id
_entity_poly.type
_entity_poly.pdbx_seq_one_letter_code
_entity_poly.pdbx_strand_id
1 'polypeptide(L)'
;MQLGFAIDQRTCIGCHACTVACKTENDVPVGQFRTWVKYVDSGEFPDTTRSFGVMRCNHCTDAPCVKICPTQALFKRDDGIVDFDNERCIGCKSCMQACPYDAIYIDAQTNTAAKCNLCAHRVDNDLEPACVVVCPTHSIWVGDLDDPTSGISKLVSTHQTAVRTPEQNTGPNVFYLGADQAVLDPLAAPVDDTYIWAKPDAHRLETAGDLPGNPRKGSRTTLNTAHPRPWGWKVVTYLWTKGIGAGALAVAGLAILLGIDFGVLGDYVAPALAIFGAATTGALLVLDLKRPERFLYLFLKSNFSSWLVLGGYVLTLFTGGSMLWILAAALEIGWAMTTLAWLSIPASVLMAGYTAFLFGQAEGRDLWQSPVLFWHLQAQAVMVGSGALAVAGLFLDLSDEAWTLVIGAFVVATVAHLVILLVEYAGKHASRQAATAAHVITSGRYAKTFWMGSVVPTVLAAIAGAVAWAMGADTTSTVLVALAGLVVQPALLAYESVFVRAGQDMPLS
;
A
#
# COMPACT_ATOMS: atom_id res chain seq x y z
N MET A 1 -5.84 31.31 6.40
CA MET A 1 -4.61 31.14 7.19
C MET A 1 -4.02 29.77 6.89
N GLN A 2 -2.76 29.71 6.53
CA GLN A 2 -2.03 28.46 6.32
C GLN A 2 -0.76 28.47 7.15
N LEU A 3 -0.76 27.79 8.27
CA LEU A 3 0.43 27.62 9.08
C LEU A 3 1.42 26.65 8.43
N GLY A 4 2.70 27.02 8.48
CA GLY A 4 3.78 26.20 7.91
C GLY A 4 5.11 26.40 8.61
N PHE A 5 6.13 25.73 8.10
CA PHE A 5 7.51 25.85 8.57
C PHE A 5 8.43 26.31 7.44
N ALA A 6 9.45 27.08 7.78
CA ALA A 6 10.64 27.25 6.95
C ALA A 6 11.87 26.83 7.76
N ILE A 7 12.75 26.05 7.14
CA ILE A 7 13.93 25.48 7.77
C ILE A 7 15.16 25.96 7.03
N ASP A 8 15.95 26.81 7.68
CA ASP A 8 17.21 27.28 7.13
C ASP A 8 18.32 26.28 7.45
N GLN A 9 18.65 25.46 6.47
CA GLN A 9 19.72 24.45 6.64
C GLN A 9 21.14 25.03 6.65
N ARG A 10 21.31 26.27 6.25
CA ARG A 10 22.62 26.97 6.30
C ARG A 10 23.03 27.27 7.76
N THR A 11 22.05 27.40 8.65
CA THR A 11 22.27 27.70 10.07
C THR A 11 22.04 26.48 10.98
N CYS A 12 21.48 25.39 10.46
CA CYS A 12 21.24 24.17 11.21
C CYS A 12 22.58 23.47 11.53
N ILE A 13 22.84 23.20 12.81
CA ILE A 13 24.05 22.53 13.29
C ILE A 13 23.83 21.04 13.66
N GLY A 14 22.66 20.46 13.39
CA GLY A 14 22.37 19.05 13.64
C GLY A 14 22.30 18.65 15.12
N CYS A 15 22.05 19.57 16.05
CA CYS A 15 22.16 19.33 17.49
C CYS A 15 21.05 18.47 18.11
N HIS A 16 19.99 18.11 17.37
CA HIS A 16 18.81 17.37 17.83
C HIS A 16 17.97 18.02 18.94
N ALA A 17 18.23 19.26 19.35
CA ALA A 17 17.43 19.94 20.36
C ALA A 17 15.94 19.96 20.01
N CYS A 18 15.61 20.21 18.72
CA CYS A 18 14.23 20.15 18.22
C CYS A 18 13.59 18.77 18.36
N THR A 19 14.36 17.68 18.18
CA THR A 19 13.89 16.31 18.35
C THR A 19 13.57 16.03 19.80
N VAL A 20 14.48 16.39 20.71
CA VAL A 20 14.31 16.16 22.16
C VAL A 20 13.16 16.98 22.72
N ALA A 21 13.10 18.28 22.39
CA ALA A 21 12.00 19.14 22.84
C ALA A 21 10.63 18.63 22.35
N CYS A 22 10.54 18.20 21.09
CA CYS A 22 9.31 17.62 20.55
C CYS A 22 8.90 16.35 21.29
N LYS A 23 9.87 15.49 21.64
CA LYS A 23 9.60 14.27 22.40
C LYS A 23 9.08 14.57 23.80
N THR A 24 9.70 15.50 24.50
CA THR A 24 9.30 15.90 25.86
C THR A 24 7.94 16.59 25.87
N GLU A 25 7.71 17.51 24.93
CA GLU A 25 6.46 18.28 24.83
C GLU A 25 5.24 17.41 24.49
N ASN A 26 5.45 16.35 23.71
CA ASN A 26 4.35 15.56 23.16
C ASN A 26 4.35 14.10 23.63
N ASP A 27 5.09 13.75 24.67
CA ASP A 27 5.22 12.41 25.25
C ASP A 27 5.51 11.32 24.19
N VAL A 28 6.39 11.64 23.21
CA VAL A 28 6.68 10.73 22.11
C VAL A 28 7.57 9.58 22.58
N PRO A 29 7.13 8.31 22.45
CA PRO A 29 7.89 7.15 22.92
C PRO A 29 9.28 7.04 22.30
N VAL A 30 10.18 6.36 22.99
CA VAL A 30 11.53 6.05 22.47
C VAL A 30 11.42 5.21 21.22
N GLY A 31 12.22 5.52 20.21
CA GLY A 31 12.20 4.86 18.90
C GLY A 31 11.16 5.39 17.90
N GLN A 32 10.31 6.37 18.34
CA GLN A 32 9.32 7.03 17.48
C GLN A 32 9.58 8.54 17.46
N PHE A 33 9.23 9.21 16.33
CA PHE A 33 9.61 10.60 16.12
C PHE A 33 8.49 11.37 15.41
N ARG A 34 8.18 12.59 15.92
CA ARG A 34 7.35 13.59 15.23
C ARG A 34 8.20 14.56 14.41
N THR A 35 9.43 14.81 14.87
CA THR A 35 10.48 15.50 14.13
C THR A 35 11.82 14.86 14.44
N TRP A 36 12.71 14.79 13.44
CA TRP A 36 14.06 14.23 13.59
C TRP A 36 15.03 14.97 12.69
N VAL A 37 16.32 14.76 12.93
CA VAL A 37 17.38 15.33 12.10
C VAL A 37 18.09 14.19 11.37
N LYS A 38 18.03 14.22 10.04
CA LYS A 38 18.74 13.32 9.13
C LYS A 38 20.12 13.88 8.86
N TYR A 39 21.14 13.02 8.82
CA TYR A 39 22.51 13.39 8.44
C TYR A 39 22.85 12.75 7.09
N VAL A 40 23.40 13.58 6.21
CA VAL A 40 23.90 13.13 4.92
C VAL A 40 25.35 13.60 4.78
N ASP A 41 26.24 12.65 4.58
CA ASP A 41 27.64 12.91 4.26
C ASP A 41 27.82 12.81 2.75
N SER A 42 28.50 13.78 2.16
CA SER A 42 28.78 13.86 0.73
C SER A 42 30.27 14.15 0.50
N GLY A 43 30.83 13.59 -0.60
CA GLY A 43 32.22 13.75 -0.98
C GLY A 43 33.16 12.67 -0.41
N GLU A 44 34.43 12.78 -0.72
CA GLU A 44 35.49 11.88 -0.24
C GLU A 44 36.54 12.69 0.55
N PHE A 45 37.11 12.06 1.59
CA PHE A 45 38.11 12.72 2.42
C PHE A 45 39.33 13.14 1.57
N PRO A 46 39.83 14.39 1.71
CA PRO A 46 39.50 15.39 2.74
C PRO A 46 38.29 16.31 2.41
N ASP A 47 37.75 16.25 1.20
CA ASP A 47 36.69 17.15 0.71
C ASP A 47 35.31 16.58 1.03
N THR A 48 34.97 16.51 2.31
CA THR A 48 33.69 16.00 2.79
C THR A 48 32.82 17.10 3.35
N THR A 49 31.50 16.99 3.11
CA THR A 49 30.49 17.88 3.65
C THR A 49 29.42 17.08 4.38
N ARG A 50 29.03 17.50 5.57
CA ARG A 50 27.87 16.97 6.29
C ARG A 50 26.71 17.96 6.22
N SER A 51 25.59 17.50 5.71
CA SER A 51 24.36 18.25 5.61
C SER A 51 23.32 17.69 6.60
N PHE A 52 22.52 18.58 7.21
CA PHE A 52 21.50 18.24 8.19
C PHE A 52 20.12 18.49 7.63
N GLY A 53 19.21 17.51 7.73
CA GLY A 53 17.82 17.64 7.31
C GLY A 53 16.87 17.52 8.48
N VAL A 54 16.17 18.60 8.83
CA VAL A 54 15.10 18.55 9.84
C VAL A 54 13.83 18.05 9.18
N MET A 55 13.46 16.81 9.49
CA MET A 55 12.34 16.10 8.89
C MET A 55 11.13 16.11 9.81
N ARG A 56 9.91 16.22 9.22
CA ARG A 56 8.63 16.25 9.94
C ARG A 56 7.43 16.12 9.01
N CYS A 57 6.22 16.17 9.57
CA CYS A 57 4.99 16.35 8.78
C CYS A 57 5.03 17.66 8.01
N ASN A 58 4.65 17.62 6.74
CA ASN A 58 4.65 18.79 5.86
C ASN A 58 3.32 19.58 5.89
N HIS A 59 2.32 19.19 6.69
CA HIS A 59 1.02 19.86 6.78
C HIS A 59 0.44 20.22 5.41
N CYS A 60 0.45 19.23 4.51
CA CYS A 60 0.13 19.38 3.09
C CYS A 60 -1.20 20.10 2.86
N THR A 61 -1.26 20.94 1.83
CA THR A 61 -2.49 21.58 1.39
C THR A 61 -3.49 20.54 0.90
N ASP A 62 -3.03 19.58 0.12
CA ASP A 62 -3.77 18.39 -0.29
C ASP A 62 -3.17 17.16 0.41
N ALA A 63 -3.68 16.84 1.60
CA ALA A 63 -3.11 15.83 2.48
C ALA A 63 -3.64 14.42 2.15
N PRO A 64 -2.84 13.52 1.52
CA PRO A 64 -3.28 12.18 1.16
C PRO A 64 -3.62 11.32 2.39
N CYS A 65 -2.94 11.56 3.52
CA CYS A 65 -3.22 10.87 4.77
C CYS A 65 -4.61 11.19 5.36
N VAL A 66 -5.17 12.37 5.07
CA VAL A 66 -6.54 12.75 5.45
C VAL A 66 -7.55 12.04 4.54
N LYS A 67 -7.31 12.03 3.23
CA LYS A 67 -8.19 11.39 2.23
C LYS A 67 -8.34 9.88 2.48
N ILE A 68 -7.24 9.19 2.73
CA ILE A 68 -7.24 7.73 2.93
C ILE A 68 -7.80 7.31 4.29
N CYS A 69 -7.90 8.22 5.27
CA CYS A 69 -8.30 7.87 6.63
C CYS A 69 -9.77 7.41 6.69
N PRO A 70 -10.07 6.15 7.04
CA PRO A 70 -11.41 5.60 6.94
C PRO A 70 -12.39 6.16 7.98
N THR A 71 -11.88 6.70 9.10
CA THR A 71 -12.71 7.18 10.22
C THR A 71 -12.58 8.68 10.44
N GLN A 72 -11.92 9.41 9.51
CA GLN A 72 -11.61 10.83 9.68
C GLN A 72 -10.85 11.14 10.99
N ALA A 73 -10.07 10.17 11.45
CA ALA A 73 -9.17 10.38 12.59
C ALA A 73 -8.00 11.33 12.25
N LEU A 74 -7.65 11.45 10.97
CA LEU A 74 -6.78 12.49 10.44
C LEU A 74 -7.65 13.51 9.73
N PHE A 75 -7.44 14.79 10.02
CA PHE A 75 -8.24 15.89 9.46
C PHE A 75 -7.35 17.15 9.30
N LYS A 76 -7.79 18.07 8.45
CA LYS A 76 -7.16 19.37 8.29
C LYS A 76 -8.00 20.43 8.99
N ARG A 77 -7.35 21.26 9.81
CA ARG A 77 -7.94 22.41 10.51
C ARG A 77 -8.02 23.62 9.57
N ASP A 78 -8.80 24.61 9.93
CA ASP A 78 -8.95 25.86 9.17
C ASP A 78 -7.68 26.71 9.15
N ASP A 79 -6.77 26.50 10.10
CA ASP A 79 -5.45 27.11 10.18
C ASP A 79 -4.38 26.38 9.32
N GLY A 80 -4.79 25.36 8.57
CA GLY A 80 -3.91 24.58 7.71
C GLY A 80 -3.18 23.43 8.40
N ILE A 81 -3.28 23.31 9.72
CA ILE A 81 -2.68 22.21 10.47
C ILE A 81 -3.39 20.89 10.09
N VAL A 82 -2.62 19.89 9.66
CA VAL A 82 -3.13 18.53 9.59
C VAL A 82 -2.98 17.92 10.98
N ASP A 83 -4.09 17.62 11.63
CA ASP A 83 -4.14 17.11 13.00
C ASP A 83 -4.71 15.69 13.06
N PHE A 84 -4.80 15.09 14.25
CA PHE A 84 -5.27 13.72 14.45
C PHE A 84 -6.05 13.56 15.76
N ASP A 85 -7.06 12.67 15.71
CA ASP A 85 -7.91 12.26 16.83
C ASP A 85 -7.64 10.78 17.16
N ASN A 86 -7.03 10.53 18.31
CA ASN A 86 -6.70 9.19 18.78
C ASN A 86 -7.94 8.36 19.14
N GLU A 87 -9.08 8.98 19.48
CA GLU A 87 -10.29 8.27 19.85
C GLU A 87 -11.01 7.69 18.63
N ARG A 88 -10.89 8.36 17.48
CA ARG A 88 -11.45 7.90 16.21
C ARG A 88 -10.55 6.91 15.47
N CYS A 89 -9.25 6.88 15.79
CA CYS A 89 -8.29 6.07 15.07
C CYS A 89 -8.47 4.57 15.36
N ILE A 90 -8.57 3.75 14.30
CA ILE A 90 -8.65 2.28 14.36
C ILE A 90 -7.29 1.60 14.19
N GLY A 91 -6.23 2.36 13.93
CA GLY A 91 -4.87 1.82 13.74
C GLY A 91 -4.69 0.97 12.47
N CYS A 92 -5.38 1.30 11.38
CA CYS A 92 -5.29 0.56 10.10
C CYS A 92 -3.98 0.81 9.33
N LYS A 93 -3.19 1.80 9.73
CA LYS A 93 -1.85 2.13 9.16
C LYS A 93 -1.88 2.67 7.72
N SER A 94 -3.05 2.82 7.09
CA SER A 94 -3.17 3.31 5.70
C SER A 94 -2.55 4.69 5.51
N CYS A 95 -2.69 5.58 6.51
CA CYS A 95 -2.10 6.92 6.48
C CYS A 95 -0.57 6.93 6.40
N MET A 96 0.10 5.87 6.94
CA MET A 96 1.56 5.71 6.82
C MET A 96 1.98 5.41 5.39
N GLN A 97 1.14 4.69 4.64
CA GLN A 97 1.40 4.36 3.23
C GLN A 97 1.09 5.54 2.31
N ALA A 98 0.11 6.37 2.69
CA ALA A 98 -0.25 7.54 1.91
C ALA A 98 0.73 8.71 2.06
N CYS A 99 1.46 8.79 3.20
CA CYS A 99 2.39 9.89 3.46
C CYS A 99 3.70 9.73 2.66
N PRO A 100 4.03 10.64 1.71
CA PRO A 100 5.27 10.54 0.95
C PRO A 100 6.51 11.04 1.72
N TYR A 101 6.34 11.41 2.99
CA TYR A 101 7.39 12.00 3.84
C TYR A 101 7.80 11.12 5.01
N ASP A 102 7.17 9.95 5.16
CA ASP A 102 7.38 9.04 6.29
C ASP A 102 7.13 9.67 7.67
N ALA A 103 6.26 10.67 7.73
CA ALA A 103 6.07 11.50 8.90
C ALA A 103 5.02 10.98 9.91
N ILE A 104 4.44 9.79 9.65
CA ILE A 104 3.39 9.20 10.49
C ILE A 104 3.88 7.88 11.06
N TYR A 105 3.66 7.69 12.36
CA TYR A 105 3.97 6.43 13.05
C TYR A 105 2.75 5.94 13.84
N ILE A 106 2.76 4.69 14.26
CA ILE A 106 1.80 4.18 15.23
C ILE A 106 2.41 4.29 16.61
N ASP A 107 1.81 5.08 17.46
CA ASP A 107 2.21 5.25 18.84
C ASP A 107 2.06 3.92 19.60
N ALA A 108 3.15 3.48 20.23
CA ALA A 108 3.21 2.18 20.92
C ALA A 108 2.35 2.12 22.18
N GLN A 109 2.05 3.28 22.78
CA GLN A 109 1.24 3.35 24.02
C GLN A 109 -0.25 3.37 23.69
N THR A 110 -0.65 4.18 22.70
CA THR A 110 -2.06 4.35 22.33
C THR A 110 -2.53 3.38 21.23
N ASN A 111 -1.60 2.75 20.48
CA ASN A 111 -1.87 1.95 19.29
C ASN A 111 -2.64 2.71 18.19
N THR A 112 -2.46 4.02 18.11
CA THR A 112 -3.09 4.91 17.15
C THR A 112 -2.04 5.66 16.32
N ALA A 113 -2.44 6.19 15.18
CA ALA A 113 -1.55 7.01 14.37
C ALA A 113 -1.23 8.32 15.06
N ALA A 114 0.05 8.72 15.03
CA ALA A 114 0.52 10.00 15.52
C ALA A 114 1.56 10.60 14.56
N LYS A 115 1.72 11.92 14.62
CA LYS A 115 2.64 12.70 13.79
C LYS A 115 2.86 14.09 14.38
N CYS A 116 3.72 14.90 13.78
CA CYS A 116 3.77 16.33 14.10
C CYS A 116 2.41 16.98 13.80
N ASN A 117 1.82 17.65 14.78
CA ASN A 117 0.60 18.44 14.65
C ASN A 117 0.86 19.96 14.90
N LEU A 118 2.10 20.42 14.61
CA LEU A 118 2.54 21.80 14.78
C LEU A 118 2.44 22.30 16.23
N CYS A 119 2.45 21.36 17.21
CA CYS A 119 2.17 21.61 18.63
C CYS A 119 0.85 22.42 18.80
N ALA A 120 -0.25 21.93 18.21
CA ALA A 120 -1.55 22.64 18.18
C ALA A 120 -1.95 23.16 19.56
N HIS A 121 -1.75 22.37 20.63
CA HIS A 121 -2.03 22.78 22.02
C HIS A 121 -1.23 24.03 22.48
N ARG A 122 -0.06 24.30 21.89
CA ARG A 122 0.71 25.53 22.16
C ARG A 122 0.23 26.66 21.26
N VAL A 123 0.09 26.38 19.96
CA VAL A 123 -0.33 27.37 18.96
C VAL A 123 -1.72 27.94 19.29
N ASP A 124 -2.63 27.12 19.78
CA ASP A 124 -3.96 27.52 20.26
C ASP A 124 -3.92 28.46 21.49
N ASN A 125 -2.74 28.58 22.14
CA ASN A 125 -2.48 29.49 23.25
C ASN A 125 -1.43 30.57 22.89
N ASP A 126 -1.30 30.91 21.61
CA ASP A 126 -0.36 31.90 21.08
C ASP A 126 1.12 31.64 21.43
N LEU A 127 1.48 30.37 21.64
CA LEU A 127 2.86 29.94 21.89
C LEU A 127 3.46 29.26 20.68
N GLU A 128 4.74 29.51 20.42
CA GLU A 128 5.45 28.84 19.36
C GLU A 128 5.64 27.32 19.65
N PRO A 129 5.70 26.45 18.62
CA PRO A 129 6.04 25.04 18.77
C PRO A 129 7.37 24.85 19.54
N ALA A 130 7.43 23.84 20.42
CA ALA A 130 8.59 23.57 21.25
C ALA A 130 9.91 23.44 20.45
N CYS A 131 9.86 22.86 19.25
CA CYS A 131 11.04 22.72 18.38
C CYS A 131 11.56 24.04 17.81
N VAL A 132 10.71 25.06 17.71
CA VAL A 132 11.09 26.42 17.27
C VAL A 132 11.78 27.14 18.42
N VAL A 133 11.14 27.14 19.60
CA VAL A 133 11.63 27.83 20.79
C VAL A 133 13.02 27.35 21.22
N VAL A 134 13.28 26.03 21.11
CA VAL A 134 14.54 25.44 21.59
C VAL A 134 15.69 25.55 20.58
N CYS A 135 15.43 25.98 19.34
CA CYS A 135 16.45 25.99 18.28
C CYS A 135 17.52 27.05 18.55
N PRO A 136 18.79 26.67 18.91
CA PRO A 136 19.81 27.65 19.34
C PRO A 136 20.30 28.57 18.23
N THR A 137 20.10 28.17 16.96
CA THR A 137 20.53 28.92 15.78
C THR A 137 19.36 29.54 15.03
N HIS A 138 18.13 29.47 15.57
CA HIS A 138 16.90 29.94 14.91
C HIS A 138 16.73 29.43 13.48
N SER A 139 17.16 28.19 13.21
CA SER A 139 17.04 27.56 11.89
C SER A 139 15.60 27.20 11.53
N ILE A 140 14.69 27.10 12.51
CA ILE A 140 13.30 26.67 12.33
C ILE A 140 12.38 27.85 12.52
N TRP A 141 11.65 28.22 11.46
CA TRP A 141 10.67 29.30 11.43
C TRP A 141 9.26 28.71 11.34
N VAL A 142 8.30 29.35 11.99
CA VAL A 142 6.88 28.99 11.95
C VAL A 142 6.04 30.26 11.77
N GLY A 143 4.87 30.14 11.15
CA GLY A 143 3.93 31.24 11.01
C GLY A 143 2.92 31.04 9.88
N ASP A 144 2.14 32.06 9.64
CA ASP A 144 1.13 32.08 8.57
C ASP A 144 1.79 32.41 7.23
N LEU A 145 1.68 31.48 6.29
CA LEU A 145 2.19 31.62 4.92
C LEU A 145 1.30 32.53 4.06
N ASP A 146 0.02 32.68 4.43
CA ASP A 146 -0.94 33.53 3.72
C ASP A 146 -0.83 35.00 4.16
N ASP A 147 -0.22 35.29 5.32
CA ASP A 147 0.02 36.64 5.77
C ASP A 147 1.35 37.19 5.21
N PRO A 148 1.33 38.11 4.24
CA PRO A 148 2.55 38.66 3.66
C PRO A 148 3.41 39.47 4.65
N THR A 149 2.86 39.82 5.82
CA THR A 149 3.58 40.56 6.86
C THR A 149 4.31 39.61 7.82
N SER A 150 3.97 38.31 7.83
CA SER A 150 4.61 37.33 8.69
C SER A 150 6.09 37.13 8.36
N GLY A 151 6.89 36.79 9.37
CA GLY A 151 8.32 36.52 9.20
C GLY A 151 8.60 35.37 8.23
N ILE A 152 7.78 34.28 8.31
CA ILE A 152 7.95 33.12 7.44
C ILE A 152 7.58 33.44 5.98
N SER A 153 6.50 34.17 5.74
CA SER A 153 6.09 34.54 4.38
C SER A 153 7.15 35.43 3.71
N LYS A 154 7.70 36.39 4.43
CA LYS A 154 8.83 37.20 3.95
C LYS A 154 10.05 36.34 3.65
N LEU A 155 10.40 35.40 4.55
CA LEU A 155 11.56 34.52 4.36
C LEU A 155 11.41 33.66 3.11
N VAL A 156 10.24 33.04 2.91
CA VAL A 156 9.95 32.17 1.76
C VAL A 156 9.90 32.96 0.44
N SER A 157 9.35 34.16 0.46
CA SER A 157 9.24 35.02 -0.75
C SER A 157 10.55 35.67 -1.18
N THR A 158 11.49 35.91 -0.25
CA THR A 158 12.76 36.61 -0.53
C THR A 158 13.94 35.68 -0.80
N HIS A 159 13.82 34.38 -0.49
CA HIS A 159 14.89 33.41 -0.66
C HIS A 159 14.46 32.26 -1.58
N GLN A 160 15.45 31.67 -2.25
CA GLN A 160 15.21 30.42 -2.97
C GLN A 160 14.95 29.29 -1.96
N THR A 161 13.80 28.66 -2.07
CA THR A 161 13.38 27.55 -1.23
C THR A 161 13.15 26.28 -2.04
N ALA A 162 13.31 25.16 -1.39
CA ALA A 162 12.96 23.83 -1.93
C ALA A 162 11.93 23.17 -1.03
N VAL A 163 11.19 22.22 -1.58
CA VAL A 163 10.28 21.33 -0.83
C VAL A 163 10.68 19.88 -1.08
N ARG A 164 10.23 18.98 -0.22
CA ARG A 164 10.43 17.54 -0.41
C ARG A 164 9.41 16.99 -1.40
N THR A 165 9.83 16.04 -2.23
CA THR A 165 8.98 15.28 -3.17
C THR A 165 7.92 16.14 -3.89
N PRO A 166 8.30 17.22 -4.61
CA PRO A 166 7.35 18.08 -5.30
C PRO A 166 6.52 17.33 -6.36
N GLU A 167 7.06 16.25 -6.91
CA GLU A 167 6.41 15.37 -7.88
C GLU A 167 5.14 14.69 -7.34
N GLN A 168 5.00 14.56 -6.02
CA GLN A 168 3.80 14.00 -5.38
C GLN A 168 2.62 14.98 -5.31
N ASN A 169 2.84 16.23 -5.67
CA ASN A 169 1.82 17.28 -5.82
C ASN A 169 0.89 17.47 -4.60
N THR A 170 1.40 17.19 -3.38
CA THR A 170 0.62 17.27 -2.14
C THR A 170 0.52 18.68 -1.57
N GLY A 171 1.21 19.67 -2.16
CA GLY A 171 1.30 21.05 -1.65
C GLY A 171 1.92 21.10 -0.24
N PRO A 172 3.20 20.74 -0.07
CA PRO A 172 3.85 20.75 1.25
C PRO A 172 4.05 22.18 1.77
N ASN A 173 3.80 22.39 3.06
CA ASN A 173 3.96 23.68 3.76
C ASN A 173 5.19 23.65 4.70
N VAL A 174 6.24 22.93 4.31
CA VAL A 174 7.58 22.97 4.91
C VAL A 174 8.58 23.29 3.82
N PHE A 175 9.19 24.46 3.94
CA PHE A 175 10.16 25.01 2.98
C PHE A 175 11.57 24.88 3.52
N TYR A 176 12.52 24.56 2.66
CA TYR A 176 13.93 24.40 3.01
C TYR A 176 14.77 25.43 2.27
N LEU A 177 15.58 26.20 3.04
CA LEU A 177 16.52 27.17 2.52
C LEU A 177 17.94 26.57 2.51
N GLY A 178 18.64 26.68 1.40
CA GLY A 178 20.01 26.18 1.28
C GLY A 178 20.19 24.68 1.43
N ALA A 179 19.12 23.90 1.21
CA ALA A 179 19.16 22.45 1.35
C ALA A 179 19.94 21.79 0.23
N ASP A 180 20.80 20.84 0.58
CA ASP A 180 21.39 19.93 -0.39
C ASP A 180 20.32 18.96 -0.91
N GLN A 181 20.32 18.72 -2.24
CA GLN A 181 19.39 17.78 -2.87
C GLN A 181 19.52 16.36 -2.29
N ALA A 182 20.72 15.94 -1.88
CA ALA A 182 20.94 14.66 -1.24
C ALA A 182 20.22 14.50 0.11
N VAL A 183 19.87 15.62 0.76
CA VAL A 183 19.06 15.62 2.00
C VAL A 183 17.58 15.46 1.70
N LEU A 184 17.09 16.13 0.65
CA LEU A 184 15.66 16.20 0.32
C LEU A 184 15.17 15.01 -0.48
N ASP A 185 16.00 14.45 -1.36
CA ASP A 185 15.70 13.25 -2.17
C ASP A 185 16.17 11.98 -1.44
N PRO A 186 15.25 11.12 -0.98
CA PRO A 186 15.62 9.93 -0.23
C PRO A 186 16.39 8.89 -1.07
N LEU A 187 16.30 8.96 -2.40
CA LEU A 187 17.05 8.07 -3.30
C LEU A 187 18.47 8.59 -3.64
N ALA A 188 18.78 9.84 -3.32
CA ALA A 188 20.08 10.43 -3.64
C ALA A 188 21.19 10.03 -2.67
N ALA A 189 20.85 9.70 -1.43
CA ALA A 189 21.78 9.31 -0.38
C ALA A 189 21.29 8.03 0.29
N PRO A 190 21.78 6.85 -0.11
CA PRO A 190 21.40 5.57 0.48
C PRO A 190 21.64 5.55 1.99
N VAL A 191 20.77 4.87 2.72
CA VAL A 191 20.86 4.79 4.17
C VAL A 191 21.98 3.84 4.57
N ASP A 192 22.93 4.35 5.38
CA ASP A 192 23.86 3.55 6.15
C ASP A 192 23.18 2.99 7.40
N ASP A 193 23.81 2.10 8.15
CA ASP A 193 23.23 1.29 9.23
C ASP A 193 22.74 2.05 10.47
N THR A 194 22.88 3.35 10.54
CA THR A 194 22.73 4.11 11.77
C THR A 194 21.34 4.73 11.89
N TYR A 195 20.57 4.25 12.86
CA TYR A 195 19.25 4.78 13.22
C TYR A 195 19.29 5.43 14.61
N ILE A 196 18.59 6.56 14.77
CA ILE A 196 18.49 7.27 16.03
C ILE A 196 17.61 6.48 16.98
N TRP A 197 18.19 5.94 18.07
CA TRP A 197 17.48 5.26 19.17
C TRP A 197 16.38 4.28 18.72
N ALA A 198 16.62 3.60 17.61
CA ALA A 198 15.74 2.58 17.09
C ALA A 198 16.55 1.35 16.68
N LYS A 199 15.88 0.21 16.61
CA LYS A 199 16.52 -0.99 16.05
C LYS A 199 16.70 -0.80 14.55
N PRO A 200 17.85 -1.20 13.99
CA PRO A 200 18.03 -1.22 12.55
C PRO A 200 16.91 -2.03 11.88
N ASP A 201 16.41 -1.53 10.77
CA ASP A 201 15.44 -2.29 9.97
C ASP A 201 16.19 -3.43 9.27
N ALA A 202 15.83 -4.67 9.58
CA ALA A 202 16.41 -5.86 8.95
C ALA A 202 16.12 -5.96 7.44
N HIS A 203 15.30 -5.08 6.92
CA HIS A 203 14.83 -5.11 5.54
C HIS A 203 15.27 -3.92 4.69
N ARG A 204 16.23 -3.13 5.17
CA ARG A 204 16.79 -2.02 4.40
C ARG A 204 17.34 -2.46 3.04
N LEU A 205 17.47 -1.53 2.14
CA LEU A 205 18.26 -1.71 0.93
C LEU A 205 19.72 -1.92 1.35
N GLU A 206 20.28 -3.08 1.05
CA GLU A 206 21.56 -3.53 1.62
C GLU A 206 22.76 -2.74 1.12
N THR A 207 22.67 -2.09 -0.04
CA THR A 207 23.76 -1.29 -0.60
C THR A 207 23.26 -0.17 -1.52
N ALA A 208 24.06 0.88 -1.64
CA ALA A 208 23.90 1.93 -2.64
C ALA A 208 23.87 1.40 -4.10
N GLY A 209 24.40 0.20 -4.32
CA GLY A 209 24.39 -0.48 -5.62
C GLY A 209 23.02 -0.97 -6.05
N ASP A 210 22.08 -1.15 -5.11
CA ASP A 210 20.72 -1.58 -5.41
C ASP A 210 19.82 -0.45 -5.94
N LEU A 211 20.31 0.80 -5.90
CA LEU A 211 19.60 1.97 -6.39
C LEU A 211 20.06 2.34 -7.80
N PRO A 212 19.27 2.06 -8.86
CA PRO A 212 19.65 2.48 -10.20
C PRO A 212 19.69 4.01 -10.30
N GLY A 213 20.83 4.54 -10.80
CA GLY A 213 20.96 5.96 -11.12
C GLY A 213 21.11 6.89 -9.92
N ASN A 214 21.89 6.52 -8.89
CA ASN A 214 22.26 7.44 -7.82
C ASN A 214 22.85 8.74 -8.40
N PRO A 215 22.14 9.90 -8.33
CA PRO A 215 22.56 11.14 -8.97
C PRO A 215 23.76 11.80 -8.28
N ARG A 216 24.11 11.38 -7.06
CA ARG A 216 25.28 11.87 -6.33
C ARG A 216 26.16 10.72 -5.87
N LYS A 217 27.15 10.36 -6.69
CA LYS A 217 28.23 9.48 -6.26
C LYS A 217 28.89 10.06 -4.99
N GLY A 218 29.00 9.21 -3.97
CA GLY A 218 29.67 9.58 -2.72
C GLY A 218 28.79 10.23 -1.66
N SER A 219 27.47 10.36 -1.87
CA SER A 219 26.55 10.78 -0.80
C SER A 219 25.94 9.56 -0.09
N ARG A 220 25.89 9.62 1.24
CA ARG A 220 25.27 8.58 2.07
C ARG A 220 24.52 9.18 3.27
N THR A 221 23.42 8.59 3.65
CA THR A 221 22.70 8.94 4.87
C THR A 221 23.35 8.21 6.04
N THR A 222 24.02 8.95 6.92
CA THR A 222 24.77 8.39 8.06
C THR A 222 23.97 8.36 9.35
N LEU A 223 22.87 9.10 9.43
CA LEU A 223 21.94 9.09 10.56
C LEU A 223 20.52 9.37 10.08
N ASN A 224 19.58 8.47 10.41
CA ASN A 224 18.15 8.63 10.13
C ASN A 224 17.33 7.87 11.18
N THR A 225 16.01 7.96 11.10
CA THR A 225 15.09 7.12 11.90
C THR A 225 14.75 5.85 11.15
N ALA A 226 14.44 4.77 11.88
CA ALA A 226 13.89 3.56 11.27
C ALA A 226 12.44 3.77 10.86
N HIS A 227 12.08 3.25 9.69
CA HIS A 227 10.74 3.35 9.11
C HIS A 227 10.12 1.95 9.02
N PRO A 228 9.07 1.65 9.83
CA PRO A 228 8.46 0.34 9.86
C PRO A 228 7.66 0.08 8.58
N ARG A 229 7.58 -1.19 8.19
CA ARG A 229 6.70 -1.69 7.13
C ARG A 229 5.39 -2.16 7.75
N PRO A 230 4.35 -1.33 7.77
CA PRO A 230 3.14 -1.63 8.51
C PRO A 230 2.29 -2.74 7.90
N TRP A 231 2.38 -2.99 6.58
CA TRP A 231 1.64 -4.03 5.88
C TRP A 231 2.51 -5.26 5.64
N GLY A 232 2.08 -6.41 6.16
CA GLY A 232 2.83 -7.66 6.12
C GLY A 232 2.02 -8.82 5.54
N TRP A 233 2.30 -10.04 6.04
CA TRP A 233 1.71 -11.29 5.55
C TRP A 233 0.17 -11.30 5.56
N LYS A 234 -0.48 -10.59 6.50
CA LYS A 234 -1.95 -10.51 6.56
C LYS A 234 -2.52 -9.82 5.31
N VAL A 235 -1.86 -8.76 4.84
CA VAL A 235 -2.24 -8.06 3.60
C VAL A 235 -2.06 -8.97 2.40
N VAL A 236 -0.94 -9.65 2.30
CA VAL A 236 -0.65 -10.65 1.25
C VAL A 236 -1.72 -11.74 1.21
N THR A 237 -2.04 -12.32 2.38
CA THR A 237 -3.00 -13.43 2.46
C THR A 237 -4.41 -12.98 2.10
N TYR A 238 -4.86 -11.79 2.51
CA TYR A 238 -6.21 -11.37 2.15
C TYR A 238 -6.34 -11.03 0.65
N LEU A 239 -5.30 -10.56 -0.01
CA LEU A 239 -5.30 -10.35 -1.47
C LEU A 239 -5.57 -11.68 -2.20
N TRP A 240 -4.90 -12.73 -1.79
CA TRP A 240 -5.07 -14.06 -2.34
C TRP A 240 -6.46 -14.65 -2.02
N THR A 241 -6.90 -14.65 -0.75
CA THR A 241 -8.18 -15.28 -0.35
C THR A 241 -9.39 -14.61 -0.99
N LYS A 242 -9.40 -13.26 -1.08
CA LYS A 242 -10.47 -12.55 -1.78
C LYS A 242 -10.45 -12.85 -3.30
N GLY A 243 -9.25 -13.01 -3.86
CA GLY A 243 -9.07 -13.36 -5.27
C GLY A 243 -9.70 -14.70 -5.60
N ILE A 244 -9.44 -15.74 -4.78
CA ILE A 244 -10.06 -17.06 -4.96
C ILE A 244 -11.58 -16.94 -4.98
N GLY A 245 -12.15 -16.29 -3.96
CA GLY A 245 -13.61 -16.15 -3.83
C GLY A 245 -14.24 -15.38 -4.97
N ALA A 246 -13.64 -14.24 -5.34
CA ALA A 246 -14.14 -13.40 -6.42
C ALA A 246 -14.05 -14.12 -7.79
N GLY A 247 -12.91 -14.75 -8.09
CA GLY A 247 -12.72 -15.47 -9.35
C GLY A 247 -13.61 -16.69 -9.47
N ALA A 248 -13.75 -17.50 -8.41
CA ALA A 248 -14.62 -18.66 -8.42
C ALA A 248 -16.09 -18.29 -8.69
N LEU A 249 -16.59 -17.26 -7.99
CA LEU A 249 -17.98 -16.80 -8.17
C LEU A 249 -18.21 -16.16 -9.54
N ALA A 250 -17.22 -15.44 -10.09
CA ALA A 250 -17.28 -14.87 -11.43
C ALA A 250 -17.41 -15.95 -12.51
N VAL A 251 -16.61 -17.02 -12.42
CA VAL A 251 -16.65 -18.14 -13.37
C VAL A 251 -17.97 -18.89 -13.27
N ALA A 252 -18.48 -19.16 -12.06
CA ALA A 252 -19.79 -19.78 -11.86
C ALA A 252 -20.95 -18.90 -12.37
N GLY A 253 -20.89 -17.59 -12.15
CA GLY A 253 -21.86 -16.65 -12.72
C GLY A 253 -21.85 -16.63 -14.24
N LEU A 254 -20.65 -16.63 -14.82
CA LEU A 254 -20.49 -16.70 -16.29
C LEU A 254 -21.06 -18.01 -16.85
N ALA A 255 -20.85 -19.15 -16.18
CA ALA A 255 -21.42 -20.44 -16.59
C ALA A 255 -22.93 -20.39 -16.72
N ILE A 256 -23.65 -19.88 -15.71
CA ILE A 256 -25.10 -19.75 -15.72
C ILE A 256 -25.54 -18.82 -16.87
N LEU A 257 -24.83 -17.70 -17.09
CA LEU A 257 -25.17 -16.74 -18.15
C LEU A 257 -24.96 -17.32 -19.57
N LEU A 258 -24.02 -18.27 -19.72
CA LEU A 258 -23.76 -19.00 -20.96
C LEU A 258 -24.67 -20.24 -21.12
N GLY A 259 -25.50 -20.56 -20.11
CA GLY A 259 -26.34 -21.75 -20.11
C GLY A 259 -25.58 -23.05 -19.88
N ILE A 260 -24.39 -22.99 -19.29
CA ILE A 260 -23.53 -24.14 -18.96
C ILE A 260 -23.89 -24.61 -17.55
N ASP A 261 -24.25 -25.88 -17.42
CA ASP A 261 -24.54 -26.50 -16.13
C ASP A 261 -23.23 -26.83 -15.38
N PHE A 262 -23.03 -26.17 -14.23
CA PHE A 262 -21.93 -26.44 -13.32
C PHE A 262 -22.33 -27.37 -12.17
N GLY A 263 -23.59 -27.74 -12.04
CA GLY A 263 -24.10 -28.58 -10.97
C GLY A 263 -23.65 -28.11 -9.58
N VAL A 264 -23.25 -29.04 -8.73
CA VAL A 264 -22.80 -28.78 -7.35
C VAL A 264 -21.63 -27.78 -7.30
N LEU A 265 -20.76 -27.77 -8.32
CA LEU A 265 -19.63 -26.84 -8.37
C LEU A 265 -20.10 -25.37 -8.42
N GLY A 266 -21.10 -25.07 -9.26
CA GLY A 266 -21.65 -23.74 -9.43
C GLY A 266 -22.61 -23.34 -8.33
N ASP A 267 -23.45 -24.26 -7.89
CA ASP A 267 -24.53 -24.01 -6.93
C ASP A 267 -24.03 -23.80 -5.49
N TYR A 268 -23.01 -24.58 -5.10
CA TYR A 268 -22.57 -24.62 -3.71
C TYR A 268 -21.07 -24.34 -3.53
N VAL A 269 -20.17 -24.94 -4.35
CA VAL A 269 -18.72 -24.83 -4.12
C VAL A 269 -18.20 -23.42 -4.41
N ALA A 270 -18.57 -22.84 -5.56
CA ALA A 270 -18.11 -21.51 -5.93
C ALA A 270 -18.56 -20.43 -4.92
N PRO A 271 -19.87 -20.34 -4.54
CA PRO A 271 -20.30 -19.38 -3.51
C PRO A 271 -19.74 -19.73 -2.12
N ALA A 272 -19.49 -20.98 -1.77
CA ALA A 272 -18.81 -21.35 -0.52
C ALA A 272 -17.37 -20.85 -0.49
N LEU A 273 -16.61 -20.96 -1.59
CA LEU A 273 -15.29 -20.37 -1.75
C LEU A 273 -15.35 -18.84 -1.65
N ALA A 274 -16.39 -18.21 -2.21
CA ALA A 274 -16.62 -16.78 -2.13
C ALA A 274 -16.85 -16.32 -0.68
N ILE A 275 -17.71 -17.01 0.07
CA ILE A 275 -17.98 -16.72 1.49
C ILE A 275 -16.72 -16.95 2.34
N PHE A 276 -16.04 -18.08 2.15
CA PHE A 276 -14.82 -18.41 2.89
C PHE A 276 -13.72 -17.37 2.63
N GLY A 277 -13.48 -17.04 1.35
CA GLY A 277 -12.49 -16.04 0.94
C GLY A 277 -12.80 -14.65 1.51
N ALA A 278 -14.07 -14.23 1.45
CA ALA A 278 -14.51 -12.96 2.00
C ALA A 278 -14.44 -12.92 3.54
N ALA A 279 -14.90 -13.97 4.22
CA ALA A 279 -14.83 -14.06 5.68
C ALA A 279 -13.38 -14.05 6.19
N THR A 280 -12.49 -14.82 5.53
CA THR A 280 -11.05 -14.82 5.86
C THR A 280 -10.43 -13.46 5.62
N THR A 281 -10.76 -12.79 4.52
CA THR A 281 -10.32 -11.42 4.22
C THR A 281 -10.77 -10.45 5.32
N GLY A 282 -12.04 -10.48 5.71
CA GLY A 282 -12.58 -9.63 6.78
C GLY A 282 -11.89 -9.88 8.13
N ALA A 283 -11.70 -11.15 8.49
CA ALA A 283 -11.01 -11.53 9.71
C ALA A 283 -9.54 -11.03 9.72
N LEU A 284 -8.81 -11.22 8.62
CA LEU A 284 -7.43 -10.74 8.50
C LEU A 284 -7.32 -9.21 8.56
N LEU A 285 -8.25 -8.49 7.93
CA LEU A 285 -8.31 -7.02 8.00
C LEU A 285 -8.55 -6.53 9.42
N VAL A 286 -9.50 -7.14 10.16
CA VAL A 286 -9.76 -6.79 11.58
C VAL A 286 -8.55 -7.11 12.45
N LEU A 287 -7.94 -8.30 12.28
CA LEU A 287 -6.75 -8.72 13.02
C LEU A 287 -5.50 -7.90 12.69
N ASP A 288 -5.48 -7.19 11.56
CA ASP A 288 -4.39 -6.29 11.18
C ASP A 288 -4.51 -4.89 11.81
N LEU A 289 -5.68 -4.52 12.32
CA LEU A 289 -5.87 -3.28 13.05
C LEU A 289 -5.06 -3.28 14.34
N LYS A 290 -4.56 -2.11 14.74
CA LYS A 290 -3.95 -1.92 16.06
C LYS A 290 -4.97 -1.70 17.17
N ARG A 291 -6.21 -1.37 16.76
CA ARG A 291 -7.39 -1.20 17.63
C ARG A 291 -8.56 -2.02 17.06
N PRO A 292 -8.48 -3.36 17.10
CA PRO A 292 -9.52 -4.23 16.50
C PRO A 292 -10.90 -4.05 17.14
N GLU A 293 -10.98 -3.65 18.41
CA GLU A 293 -12.23 -3.33 19.11
C GLU A 293 -13.00 -2.16 18.47
N ARG A 294 -12.33 -1.35 17.64
CA ARG A 294 -12.93 -0.20 16.94
C ARG A 294 -13.27 -0.50 15.49
N PHE A 295 -13.24 -1.76 15.05
CA PHE A 295 -13.48 -2.08 13.62
C PHE A 295 -14.85 -1.58 13.13
N LEU A 296 -15.87 -1.55 14.00
CA LEU A 296 -17.20 -1.04 13.66
C LEU A 296 -17.20 0.46 13.30
N TYR A 297 -16.17 1.23 13.68
CA TYR A 297 -16.05 2.64 13.27
C TYR A 297 -15.93 2.78 11.74
N LEU A 298 -15.48 1.73 11.07
CA LEU A 298 -15.48 1.67 9.60
C LEU A 298 -16.88 1.93 9.01
N PHE A 299 -17.93 1.49 9.71
CA PHE A 299 -19.34 1.64 9.29
C PHE A 299 -20.06 2.77 10.03
N LEU A 300 -19.71 3.05 11.29
CA LEU A 300 -20.38 4.04 12.12
C LEU A 300 -19.81 5.47 11.97
N LYS A 301 -18.54 5.59 11.60
CA LYS A 301 -17.82 6.86 11.41
C LYS A 301 -17.19 6.92 10.01
N SER A 302 -17.90 6.42 9.01
CA SER A 302 -17.41 6.20 7.65
C SER A 302 -16.95 7.47 6.96
N ASN A 303 -15.75 7.41 6.40
CA ASN A 303 -15.28 8.35 5.39
C ASN A 303 -15.39 7.72 4.01
N PHE A 304 -16.41 8.05 3.25
CA PHE A 304 -16.67 7.48 1.93
C PHE A 304 -15.63 7.87 0.85
N SER A 305 -14.72 8.82 1.15
CA SER A 305 -13.58 9.07 0.27
C SER A 305 -12.49 7.98 0.40
N SER A 306 -12.52 7.17 1.47
CA SER A 306 -11.56 6.10 1.71
C SER A 306 -11.99 4.79 1.08
N TRP A 307 -11.16 4.24 0.20
CA TRP A 307 -11.39 2.91 -0.39
C TRP A 307 -11.35 1.77 0.61
N LEU A 308 -10.80 1.98 1.82
CA LEU A 308 -10.91 1.00 2.90
C LEU A 308 -12.36 0.85 3.39
N VAL A 309 -13.11 1.96 3.45
CA VAL A 309 -14.55 1.97 3.80
C VAL A 309 -15.36 1.32 2.68
N LEU A 310 -15.17 1.77 1.44
CA LEU A 310 -15.88 1.20 0.29
C LEU A 310 -15.62 -0.30 0.15
N GLY A 311 -14.37 -0.73 0.37
CA GLY A 311 -14.00 -2.15 0.40
C GLY A 311 -14.72 -2.95 1.49
N GLY A 312 -14.95 -2.36 2.67
CA GLY A 312 -15.75 -2.98 3.73
C GLY A 312 -17.21 -3.23 3.32
N TYR A 313 -17.83 -2.26 2.64
CA TYR A 313 -19.19 -2.44 2.08
C TYR A 313 -19.22 -3.47 0.95
N VAL A 314 -18.23 -3.42 0.02
CA VAL A 314 -18.12 -4.41 -1.06
C VAL A 314 -17.99 -5.82 -0.50
N LEU A 315 -17.14 -6.02 0.51
CA LEU A 315 -16.95 -7.32 1.18
C LEU A 315 -18.26 -7.84 1.80
N THR A 316 -19.01 -6.96 2.48
CA THR A 316 -20.27 -7.30 3.14
C THR A 316 -21.35 -7.68 2.10
N LEU A 317 -21.50 -6.87 1.05
CA LEU A 317 -22.47 -7.13 -0.02
C LEU A 317 -22.12 -8.40 -0.82
N PHE A 318 -20.85 -8.61 -1.13
CA PHE A 318 -20.37 -9.79 -1.82
C PHE A 318 -20.67 -11.07 -1.01
N THR A 319 -20.39 -11.04 0.30
CA THR A 319 -20.68 -12.17 1.20
C THR A 319 -22.18 -12.44 1.28
N GLY A 320 -23.00 -11.40 1.47
CA GLY A 320 -24.46 -11.52 1.51
C GLY A 320 -25.04 -12.06 0.19
N GLY A 321 -24.56 -11.57 -0.95
CA GLY A 321 -24.95 -12.07 -2.27
C GLY A 321 -24.58 -13.55 -2.47
N SER A 322 -23.39 -13.96 -2.01
CA SER A 322 -22.98 -15.37 -2.07
C SER A 322 -23.83 -16.28 -1.16
N MET A 323 -24.26 -15.80 0.00
CA MET A 323 -25.20 -16.53 0.87
C MET A 323 -26.58 -16.67 0.21
N LEU A 324 -27.08 -15.60 -0.41
CA LEU A 324 -28.34 -15.62 -1.16
C LEU A 324 -28.27 -16.58 -2.36
N TRP A 325 -27.10 -16.70 -2.99
CA TRP A 325 -26.86 -17.66 -4.06
C TRP A 325 -27.08 -19.10 -3.59
N ILE A 326 -26.42 -19.50 -2.49
CA ILE A 326 -26.60 -20.85 -1.91
C ILE A 326 -28.08 -21.10 -1.55
N LEU A 327 -28.75 -20.10 -0.99
CA LEU A 327 -30.16 -20.21 -0.61
C LEU A 327 -31.05 -20.37 -1.85
N ALA A 328 -30.81 -19.61 -2.91
CA ALA A 328 -31.55 -19.69 -4.16
C ALA A 328 -31.35 -21.03 -4.86
N ALA A 329 -30.12 -21.57 -4.85
CA ALA A 329 -29.81 -22.89 -5.37
C ALA A 329 -30.54 -24.00 -4.55
N ALA A 330 -30.47 -23.93 -3.21
CA ALA A 330 -31.11 -24.92 -2.33
C ALA A 330 -32.66 -24.92 -2.43
N LEU A 331 -33.25 -23.76 -2.79
CA LEU A 331 -34.69 -23.62 -2.99
C LEU A 331 -35.12 -23.79 -4.46
N GLU A 332 -34.17 -24.08 -5.36
CA GLU A 332 -34.39 -24.27 -6.80
C GLU A 332 -35.09 -23.09 -7.48
N ILE A 333 -34.80 -21.84 -7.04
CA ILE A 333 -35.42 -20.62 -7.55
C ILE A 333 -34.67 -20.12 -8.80
N GLY A 334 -35.02 -20.63 -9.98
CA GLY A 334 -34.29 -20.37 -11.22
C GLY A 334 -34.14 -18.89 -11.59
N TRP A 335 -35.21 -18.06 -11.43
CA TRP A 335 -35.12 -16.63 -11.71
C TRP A 335 -34.12 -15.91 -10.78
N ALA A 336 -34.07 -16.35 -9.51
CA ALA A 336 -33.13 -15.77 -8.56
C ALA A 336 -31.68 -16.14 -8.90
N MET A 337 -31.44 -17.39 -9.32
CA MET A 337 -30.13 -17.82 -9.78
C MET A 337 -29.62 -17.01 -10.97
N THR A 338 -30.48 -16.79 -11.98
CA THR A 338 -30.13 -15.95 -13.14
C THR A 338 -29.84 -14.50 -12.74
N THR A 339 -30.66 -13.94 -11.84
CA THR A 339 -30.47 -12.57 -11.34
C THR A 339 -29.15 -12.44 -10.56
N LEU A 340 -28.87 -13.39 -9.67
CA LEU A 340 -27.64 -13.43 -8.89
C LEU A 340 -26.41 -13.66 -9.78
N ALA A 341 -26.52 -14.45 -10.85
CA ALA A 341 -25.46 -14.61 -11.82
C ALA A 341 -25.10 -13.29 -12.51
N TRP A 342 -26.07 -12.50 -12.94
CA TRP A 342 -25.82 -11.16 -13.48
C TRP A 342 -25.16 -10.22 -12.47
N LEU A 343 -25.60 -10.27 -11.20
CA LEU A 343 -25.05 -9.41 -10.13
C LEU A 343 -23.68 -9.89 -9.66
N SER A 344 -23.37 -11.17 -9.77
CA SER A 344 -22.10 -11.74 -9.32
C SER A 344 -20.91 -11.23 -10.12
N ILE A 345 -21.08 -10.94 -11.42
CA ILE A 345 -19.98 -10.45 -12.26
C ILE A 345 -19.48 -9.08 -11.77
N PRO A 346 -20.31 -8.01 -11.69
CA PRO A 346 -19.84 -6.73 -11.17
C PRO A 346 -19.42 -6.81 -9.69
N ALA A 347 -20.08 -7.63 -8.87
CA ALA A 347 -19.70 -7.82 -7.48
C ALA A 347 -18.29 -8.46 -7.36
N SER A 348 -17.98 -9.46 -8.18
CA SER A 348 -16.66 -10.10 -8.24
C SER A 348 -15.58 -9.13 -8.74
N VAL A 349 -15.89 -8.34 -9.77
CA VAL A 349 -15.00 -7.30 -10.29
C VAL A 349 -14.68 -6.27 -9.20
N LEU A 350 -15.68 -5.80 -8.47
CA LEU A 350 -15.47 -4.89 -7.35
C LEU A 350 -14.69 -5.55 -6.21
N MET A 351 -15.03 -6.80 -5.87
CA MET A 351 -14.35 -7.55 -4.80
C MET A 351 -12.87 -7.80 -5.11
N ALA A 352 -12.54 -8.21 -6.33
CA ALA A 352 -11.15 -8.37 -6.75
C ALA A 352 -10.42 -7.03 -6.80
N GLY A 353 -11.06 -5.98 -7.36
CA GLY A 353 -10.43 -4.74 -7.82
C GLY A 353 -10.38 -3.60 -6.81
N TYR A 354 -11.24 -3.54 -5.76
CA TYR A 354 -11.27 -2.37 -4.85
C TYR A 354 -9.92 -2.07 -4.20
N THR A 355 -9.10 -3.09 -4.00
CA THR A 355 -7.78 -2.93 -3.39
C THR A 355 -6.81 -2.18 -4.31
N ALA A 356 -6.98 -2.22 -5.64
CA ALA A 356 -6.18 -1.39 -6.54
C ALA A 356 -6.39 0.10 -6.23
N PHE A 357 -7.62 0.50 -5.96
CA PHE A 357 -7.93 1.88 -5.59
C PHE A 357 -7.44 2.22 -4.17
N LEU A 358 -7.46 1.26 -3.24
CA LEU A 358 -6.87 1.43 -1.92
C LEU A 358 -5.34 1.63 -2.01
N PHE A 359 -4.65 0.84 -2.84
CA PHE A 359 -3.23 1.04 -3.13
C PHE A 359 -3.00 2.37 -3.86
N GLY A 360 -3.89 2.77 -4.78
CA GLY A 360 -3.86 4.07 -5.44
C GLY A 360 -3.94 5.25 -4.46
N GLN A 361 -4.68 5.13 -3.35
CA GLN A 361 -4.69 6.13 -2.28
C GLN A 361 -3.44 6.13 -1.39
N ALA A 362 -2.61 5.09 -1.48
CA ALA A 362 -1.31 5.04 -0.82
C ALA A 362 -0.26 5.81 -1.63
N GLU A 363 -0.51 7.11 -1.84
CA GLU A 363 0.25 7.99 -2.73
C GLU A 363 1.75 8.05 -2.42
N GLY A 364 2.17 7.76 -1.19
CA GLY A 364 3.58 7.65 -0.83
C GLY A 364 4.31 6.42 -1.39
N ARG A 365 3.62 5.55 -2.13
CA ARG A 365 4.18 4.27 -2.63
C ARG A 365 4.01 4.17 -4.14
N ASP A 366 4.96 4.69 -4.89
CA ASP A 366 4.89 4.82 -6.36
C ASP A 366 4.70 3.49 -7.09
N LEU A 367 5.26 2.39 -6.58
CA LEU A 367 5.07 1.06 -7.17
C LEU A 367 3.58 0.66 -7.25
N TRP A 368 2.79 1.12 -6.26
CA TRP A 368 1.37 0.79 -6.17
C TRP A 368 0.46 1.73 -6.99
N GLN A 369 1.04 2.78 -7.61
CA GLN A 369 0.33 3.72 -8.49
C GLN A 369 0.23 3.23 -9.93
N SER A 370 0.48 1.93 -10.17
CA SER A 370 0.43 1.33 -11.51
C SER A 370 -0.99 1.39 -12.10
N PRO A 371 -1.19 1.95 -13.30
CA PRO A 371 -2.50 2.04 -13.94
C PRO A 371 -3.06 0.66 -14.33
N VAL A 372 -2.20 -0.35 -14.42
CA VAL A 372 -2.62 -1.72 -14.77
C VAL A 372 -2.97 -2.57 -13.56
N LEU A 373 -2.75 -2.08 -12.33
CA LEU A 373 -2.95 -2.84 -11.09
C LEU A 373 -4.38 -3.37 -10.95
N PHE A 374 -5.39 -2.58 -11.33
CA PHE A 374 -6.79 -3.02 -11.30
C PHE A 374 -7.00 -4.26 -12.18
N TRP A 375 -6.52 -4.23 -13.41
CA TRP A 375 -6.64 -5.34 -14.36
C TRP A 375 -5.80 -6.54 -13.94
N HIS A 376 -4.65 -6.29 -13.32
CA HIS A 376 -3.79 -7.32 -12.76
C HIS A 376 -4.51 -8.12 -11.66
N LEU A 377 -5.17 -7.43 -10.73
CA LEU A 377 -5.98 -8.09 -9.69
C LEU A 377 -7.18 -8.87 -10.26
N GLN A 378 -7.78 -8.43 -11.39
CA GLN A 378 -8.82 -9.21 -12.07
C GLN A 378 -8.24 -10.52 -12.64
N ALA A 379 -7.12 -10.44 -13.38
CA ALA A 379 -6.45 -11.60 -13.94
C ALA A 379 -6.05 -12.59 -12.83
N GLN A 380 -5.46 -12.09 -11.75
CA GLN A 380 -5.10 -12.90 -10.57
C GLN A 380 -6.31 -13.60 -9.96
N ALA A 381 -7.43 -12.88 -9.76
CA ALA A 381 -8.63 -13.44 -9.16
C ALA A 381 -9.20 -14.59 -10.01
N VAL A 382 -9.34 -14.38 -11.33
CA VAL A 382 -9.85 -15.42 -12.23
C VAL A 382 -8.88 -16.61 -12.27
N MET A 383 -7.56 -16.38 -12.30
CA MET A 383 -6.52 -17.42 -12.31
C MET A 383 -6.63 -18.32 -11.08
N VAL A 384 -6.62 -17.75 -9.87
CA VAL A 384 -6.66 -18.57 -8.65
C VAL A 384 -8.05 -19.13 -8.38
N GLY A 385 -9.12 -18.41 -8.76
CA GLY A 385 -10.49 -18.87 -8.61
C GLY A 385 -10.81 -20.04 -9.52
N SER A 386 -10.49 -19.95 -10.82
CA SER A 386 -10.66 -21.09 -11.76
C SER A 386 -9.73 -22.26 -11.41
N GLY A 387 -8.50 -21.98 -10.92
CA GLY A 387 -7.63 -23.00 -10.39
C GLY A 387 -8.22 -23.75 -9.19
N ALA A 388 -8.88 -23.05 -8.26
CA ALA A 388 -9.56 -23.64 -7.13
C ALA A 388 -10.79 -24.45 -7.58
N LEU A 389 -11.56 -23.97 -8.55
CA LEU A 389 -12.68 -24.71 -9.15
C LEU A 389 -12.21 -25.96 -9.88
N ALA A 390 -11.08 -25.92 -10.58
CA ALA A 390 -10.50 -27.09 -11.24
C ALA A 390 -10.13 -28.18 -10.22
N VAL A 391 -9.56 -27.81 -9.08
CA VAL A 391 -9.24 -28.75 -7.98
C VAL A 391 -10.51 -29.36 -7.41
N ALA A 392 -11.52 -28.54 -7.12
CA ALA A 392 -12.81 -29.02 -6.59
C ALA A 392 -13.54 -29.91 -7.59
N GLY A 393 -13.48 -29.57 -8.88
CA GLY A 393 -14.09 -30.31 -9.98
C GLY A 393 -13.61 -31.75 -10.13
N LEU A 394 -12.37 -32.08 -9.68
CA LEU A 394 -11.89 -33.46 -9.70
C LEU A 394 -12.71 -34.40 -8.84
N PHE A 395 -13.48 -33.90 -7.89
CA PHE A 395 -14.29 -34.67 -6.95
C PHE A 395 -15.79 -34.62 -7.30
N LEU A 396 -16.13 -34.06 -8.46
CA LEU A 396 -17.50 -33.80 -8.89
C LEU A 396 -17.68 -34.26 -10.34
N ASP A 397 -18.89 -34.70 -10.67
CA ASP A 397 -19.25 -35.03 -12.05
C ASP A 397 -19.61 -33.73 -12.80
N LEU A 398 -18.70 -33.25 -13.65
CA LEU A 398 -18.88 -32.07 -14.46
C LEU A 398 -18.99 -32.42 -15.96
N SER A 399 -19.82 -31.67 -16.67
CA SER A 399 -19.92 -31.77 -18.12
C SER A 399 -18.62 -31.32 -18.82
N ASP A 400 -18.40 -31.79 -20.03
CA ASP A 400 -17.26 -31.38 -20.87
C ASP A 400 -17.28 -29.86 -21.13
N GLU A 401 -18.48 -29.26 -21.24
CA GLU A 401 -18.64 -27.82 -21.40
C GLU A 401 -18.21 -27.04 -20.13
N ALA A 402 -18.54 -27.56 -18.94
CA ALA A 402 -18.12 -26.99 -17.66
C ALA A 402 -16.59 -27.05 -17.51
N TRP A 403 -15.96 -28.19 -17.82
CA TRP A 403 -14.52 -28.31 -17.83
C TRP A 403 -13.85 -27.39 -18.84
N THR A 404 -14.41 -27.28 -20.06
CA THR A 404 -13.90 -26.36 -21.09
C THR A 404 -13.90 -24.91 -20.60
N LEU A 405 -14.96 -24.48 -19.92
CA LEU A 405 -15.03 -23.13 -19.36
C LEU A 405 -14.00 -22.91 -18.24
N VAL A 406 -13.84 -23.88 -17.31
CA VAL A 406 -12.87 -23.77 -16.20
C VAL A 406 -11.44 -23.72 -16.76
N ILE A 407 -11.09 -24.62 -17.69
CA ILE A 407 -9.76 -24.67 -18.31
C ILE A 407 -9.51 -23.36 -19.06
N GLY A 408 -10.50 -22.88 -19.85
CA GLY A 408 -10.40 -21.66 -20.62
C GLY A 408 -10.21 -20.42 -19.76
N ALA A 409 -11.01 -20.26 -18.72
CA ALA A 409 -10.87 -19.16 -17.76
C ALA A 409 -9.48 -19.18 -17.09
N PHE A 410 -9.00 -20.37 -16.69
CA PHE A 410 -7.67 -20.54 -16.11
C PHE A 410 -6.55 -20.13 -17.06
N VAL A 411 -6.56 -20.61 -18.30
CA VAL A 411 -5.53 -20.31 -19.30
C VAL A 411 -5.51 -18.83 -19.65
N VAL A 412 -6.67 -18.26 -19.98
CA VAL A 412 -6.78 -16.86 -20.36
C VAL A 412 -6.30 -15.94 -19.22
N ALA A 413 -6.72 -16.22 -17.99
CA ALA A 413 -6.34 -15.40 -16.83
C ALA A 413 -4.85 -15.55 -16.48
N THR A 414 -4.28 -16.76 -16.58
CA THR A 414 -2.86 -17.01 -16.32
C THR A 414 -1.98 -16.32 -17.35
N VAL A 415 -2.35 -16.40 -18.63
CA VAL A 415 -1.65 -15.68 -19.72
C VAL A 415 -1.76 -14.17 -19.52
N ALA A 416 -2.96 -13.66 -19.20
CA ALA A 416 -3.16 -12.23 -18.93
C ALA A 416 -2.29 -11.75 -17.75
N HIS A 417 -2.22 -12.52 -16.65
CA HIS A 417 -1.35 -12.23 -15.52
C HIS A 417 0.13 -12.14 -15.95
N LEU A 418 0.63 -13.10 -16.73
CA LEU A 418 2.02 -13.09 -17.21
C LEU A 418 2.31 -11.91 -18.16
N VAL A 419 1.37 -11.58 -19.04
CA VAL A 419 1.49 -10.42 -19.93
C VAL A 419 1.54 -9.11 -19.15
N ILE A 420 0.68 -8.97 -18.12
CA ILE A 420 0.70 -7.78 -17.27
C ILE A 420 2.00 -7.69 -16.48
N LEU A 421 2.51 -8.80 -15.93
CA LEU A 421 3.83 -8.84 -15.30
C LEU A 421 4.94 -8.35 -16.24
N LEU A 422 4.92 -8.81 -17.49
CA LEU A 422 5.89 -8.37 -18.49
C LEU A 422 5.78 -6.86 -18.75
N VAL A 423 4.57 -6.34 -18.94
CA VAL A 423 4.33 -4.91 -19.16
C VAL A 423 4.77 -4.08 -17.95
N GLU A 424 4.47 -4.54 -16.74
CA GLU A 424 4.74 -3.82 -15.50
C GLU A 424 6.24 -3.75 -15.16
N TYR A 425 6.99 -4.85 -15.36
CA TYR A 425 8.40 -4.92 -14.95
C TYR A 425 9.40 -4.72 -16.09
N ALA A 426 9.04 -4.95 -17.36
CA ALA A 426 9.90 -4.66 -18.51
C ALA A 426 9.63 -3.28 -19.14
N GLY A 427 8.52 -2.63 -18.77
CA GLY A 427 8.13 -1.31 -19.26
C GLY A 427 8.92 -0.15 -18.63
N LYS A 428 8.66 1.06 -19.11
CA LYS A 428 9.19 2.28 -18.49
C LYS A 428 8.35 2.63 -17.25
N HIS A 429 9.01 2.86 -16.14
CA HIS A 429 8.36 3.28 -14.89
C HIS A 429 8.12 4.78 -14.86
N ALA A 430 7.01 5.20 -14.24
CA ALA A 430 6.61 6.60 -14.15
C ALA A 430 7.53 7.43 -13.24
N SER A 431 8.15 6.80 -12.24
CA SER A 431 9.03 7.47 -11.29
C SER A 431 10.31 6.67 -11.01
N ARG A 432 11.31 7.36 -10.45
CA ARG A 432 12.55 6.72 -9.99
C ARG A 432 12.30 5.72 -8.86
N GLN A 433 11.36 6.02 -7.95
CA GLN A 433 10.99 5.11 -6.87
C GLN A 433 10.37 3.82 -7.41
N ALA A 434 9.43 3.91 -8.35
CA ALA A 434 8.84 2.74 -9.01
C ALA A 434 9.90 1.91 -9.76
N ALA A 435 10.84 2.56 -10.48
CA ALA A 435 11.93 1.90 -11.18
C ALA A 435 12.88 1.16 -10.21
N THR A 436 13.20 1.79 -9.07
CA THR A 436 14.04 1.18 -8.04
C THR A 436 13.34 -0.01 -7.39
N ALA A 437 12.05 0.10 -7.06
CA ALA A 437 11.26 -1.00 -6.53
C ALA A 437 11.18 -2.18 -7.50
N ALA A 438 10.95 -1.92 -8.79
CA ALA A 438 10.96 -2.94 -9.84
C ALA A 438 12.34 -3.63 -9.97
N HIS A 439 13.44 -2.88 -9.88
CA HIS A 439 14.79 -3.44 -9.87
C HIS A 439 15.02 -4.36 -8.66
N VAL A 440 14.61 -3.95 -7.46
CA VAL A 440 14.73 -4.77 -6.24
C VAL A 440 13.92 -6.06 -6.34
N ILE A 441 12.79 -6.04 -7.06
CA ILE A 441 11.95 -7.21 -7.33
C ILE A 441 12.63 -8.15 -8.33
N THR A 442 13.09 -7.62 -9.47
CA THR A 442 13.53 -8.44 -10.61
C THR A 442 14.99 -8.87 -10.54
N SER A 443 15.84 -8.04 -9.92
CA SER A 443 17.31 -8.19 -9.91
C SER A 443 17.93 -8.07 -8.51
N GLY A 444 17.22 -7.51 -7.54
CA GLY A 444 17.68 -7.33 -6.17
C GLY A 444 17.29 -8.47 -5.24
N ARG A 445 17.14 -8.16 -3.95
CA ARG A 445 16.91 -9.15 -2.88
C ARG A 445 15.67 -10.02 -3.03
N TYR A 446 14.67 -9.59 -3.79
CA TYR A 446 13.46 -10.37 -4.04
C TYR A 446 13.51 -11.21 -5.32
N ALA A 447 14.55 -11.09 -6.13
CA ALA A 447 14.66 -11.74 -7.43
C ALA A 447 14.43 -13.26 -7.37
N LYS A 448 15.01 -13.95 -6.39
CA LYS A 448 14.80 -15.40 -6.23
C LYS A 448 13.33 -15.73 -5.97
N THR A 449 12.67 -15.02 -5.05
CA THR A 449 11.25 -15.26 -4.73
C THR A 449 10.37 -14.89 -5.92
N PHE A 450 10.65 -13.79 -6.61
CA PHE A 450 9.92 -13.36 -7.79
C PHE A 450 10.03 -14.38 -8.93
N TRP A 451 11.25 -14.73 -9.35
CA TRP A 451 11.44 -15.64 -10.49
C TRP A 451 11.09 -17.08 -10.16
N MET A 452 11.68 -17.65 -9.10
CA MET A 452 11.52 -19.07 -8.78
C MET A 452 10.26 -19.37 -7.98
N GLY A 453 9.78 -18.43 -7.18
CA GLY A 453 8.58 -18.61 -6.36
C GLY A 453 7.29 -18.23 -7.07
N SER A 454 7.34 -17.33 -8.08
CA SER A 454 6.16 -16.85 -8.77
C SER A 454 6.21 -17.07 -10.28
N VAL A 455 7.12 -16.45 -11.01
CA VAL A 455 7.08 -16.43 -12.49
C VAL A 455 7.23 -17.82 -13.08
N VAL A 456 8.26 -18.56 -12.70
CA VAL A 456 8.54 -19.92 -13.23
C VAL A 456 7.37 -20.88 -12.96
N PRO A 457 6.84 -21.02 -11.72
CA PRO A 457 5.69 -21.86 -11.47
C PRO A 457 4.45 -21.45 -12.26
N THR A 458 4.21 -20.14 -12.42
CA THR A 458 3.06 -19.63 -13.18
C THR A 458 3.20 -19.91 -14.69
N VAL A 459 4.41 -19.79 -15.25
CA VAL A 459 4.68 -20.18 -16.65
C VAL A 459 4.45 -21.67 -16.88
N LEU A 460 4.93 -22.52 -15.96
CA LEU A 460 4.69 -23.95 -16.03
C LEU A 460 3.20 -24.28 -15.94
N ALA A 461 2.47 -23.61 -15.07
CA ALA A 461 1.02 -23.75 -14.95
C ALA A 461 0.28 -23.26 -16.21
N ALA A 462 0.73 -22.18 -16.85
CA ALA A 462 0.17 -21.70 -18.12
C ALA A 462 0.39 -22.72 -19.23
N ILE A 463 1.59 -23.31 -19.33
CA ILE A 463 1.89 -24.36 -20.32
C ILE A 463 1.01 -25.58 -20.07
N ALA A 464 0.90 -26.05 -18.82
CA ALA A 464 0.06 -27.18 -18.44
C ALA A 464 -1.42 -26.92 -18.78
N GLY A 465 -1.93 -25.72 -18.48
CA GLY A 465 -3.28 -25.30 -18.81
C GLY A 465 -3.51 -25.26 -20.35
N ALA A 466 -2.55 -24.72 -21.11
CA ALA A 466 -2.64 -24.69 -22.57
C ALA A 466 -2.63 -26.10 -23.21
N VAL A 467 -1.82 -27.01 -22.67
CA VAL A 467 -1.83 -28.42 -23.08
C VAL A 467 -3.18 -29.04 -22.75
N ALA A 468 -3.70 -28.84 -21.54
CA ALA A 468 -5.02 -29.33 -21.12
C ALA A 468 -6.13 -28.79 -22.06
N TRP A 469 -6.08 -27.52 -22.41
CA TRP A 469 -7.00 -26.92 -23.38
C TRP A 469 -6.96 -27.60 -24.76
N ALA A 470 -5.76 -27.85 -25.26
CA ALA A 470 -5.57 -28.49 -26.57
C ALA A 470 -6.01 -29.99 -26.60
N MET A 471 -5.98 -30.67 -25.44
CA MET A 471 -6.44 -32.06 -25.31
C MET A 471 -7.97 -32.20 -25.24
N GLY A 472 -8.67 -31.10 -24.87
CA GLY A 472 -10.10 -31.13 -24.60
C GLY A 472 -10.41 -31.64 -23.18
N ALA A 473 -11.70 -31.85 -22.87
CA ALA A 473 -12.17 -32.24 -21.52
C ALA A 473 -12.04 -33.74 -21.30
N ASP A 474 -10.83 -34.26 -21.21
CA ASP A 474 -10.56 -35.67 -20.83
C ASP A 474 -10.01 -35.75 -19.39
N THR A 475 -9.92 -36.95 -18.85
CA THR A 475 -9.42 -37.20 -17.47
C THR A 475 -8.00 -36.66 -17.28
N THR A 476 -7.15 -36.75 -18.30
CA THR A 476 -5.75 -36.31 -18.22
C THR A 476 -5.70 -34.76 -18.16
N SER A 477 -6.47 -34.11 -19.01
CA SER A 477 -6.53 -32.64 -19.05
C SER A 477 -7.12 -32.03 -17.76
N THR A 478 -8.16 -32.66 -17.20
CA THR A 478 -8.78 -32.21 -15.94
C THR A 478 -7.82 -32.34 -14.76
N VAL A 479 -7.07 -33.47 -14.66
CA VAL A 479 -6.02 -33.61 -13.64
C VAL A 479 -4.89 -32.61 -13.87
N LEU A 480 -4.47 -32.38 -15.10
CA LEU A 480 -3.38 -31.46 -15.43
C LEU A 480 -3.72 -30.03 -15.05
N VAL A 481 -4.92 -29.53 -15.36
CA VAL A 481 -5.35 -28.17 -14.99
C VAL A 481 -5.55 -28.04 -13.49
N ALA A 482 -6.02 -29.06 -12.79
CA ALA A 482 -6.15 -29.03 -11.34
C ALA A 482 -4.78 -28.95 -10.64
N LEU A 483 -3.79 -29.71 -11.12
CA LEU A 483 -2.41 -29.57 -10.64
C LEU A 483 -1.84 -28.17 -10.91
N ALA A 484 -2.06 -27.63 -12.11
CA ALA A 484 -1.70 -26.27 -12.45
C ALA A 484 -2.40 -25.26 -11.51
N GLY A 485 -3.69 -25.47 -11.22
CA GLY A 485 -4.49 -24.70 -10.29
C GLY A 485 -3.96 -24.73 -8.85
N LEU A 486 -3.40 -25.84 -8.40
CA LEU A 486 -2.69 -25.92 -7.10
C LEU A 486 -1.38 -25.14 -7.12
N VAL A 487 -0.63 -25.20 -8.21
CA VAL A 487 0.68 -24.52 -8.35
C VAL A 487 0.55 -22.99 -8.33
N VAL A 488 -0.49 -22.45 -8.97
CA VAL A 488 -0.66 -20.98 -9.01
C VAL A 488 -1.03 -20.37 -7.65
N GLN A 489 -1.55 -21.13 -6.68
CA GLN A 489 -1.89 -20.61 -5.37
C GLN A 489 -0.66 -20.07 -4.61
N PRO A 490 0.38 -20.90 -4.33
CA PRO A 490 1.60 -20.40 -3.70
C PRO A 490 2.40 -19.45 -4.62
N ALA A 491 2.30 -19.60 -5.94
CA ALA A 491 2.96 -18.69 -6.88
C ALA A 491 2.41 -17.27 -6.78
N LEU A 492 1.10 -17.10 -6.66
CA LEU A 492 0.50 -15.80 -6.43
C LEU A 492 0.85 -15.23 -5.05
N LEU A 493 0.82 -16.06 -4.00
CA LEU A 493 1.24 -15.60 -2.65
C LEU A 493 2.70 -15.12 -2.64
N ALA A 494 3.59 -15.77 -3.38
CA ALA A 494 4.98 -15.35 -3.52
C ALA A 494 5.05 -13.97 -4.23
N TYR A 495 4.31 -13.78 -5.32
CA TYR A 495 4.21 -12.50 -6.03
C TYR A 495 3.70 -11.38 -5.11
N GLU A 496 2.54 -11.57 -4.48
CA GLU A 496 1.93 -10.58 -3.60
C GLU A 496 2.84 -10.23 -2.42
N SER A 497 3.56 -11.23 -1.87
CA SER A 497 4.54 -10.99 -0.80
C SER A 497 5.66 -10.06 -1.25
N VAL A 498 6.18 -10.25 -2.46
CA VAL A 498 7.23 -9.41 -3.03
C VAL A 498 6.68 -8.01 -3.36
N PHE A 499 5.52 -7.93 -4.01
CA PHE A 499 4.88 -6.68 -4.41
C PHE A 499 4.57 -5.77 -3.21
N VAL A 500 3.94 -6.33 -2.15
CA VAL A 500 3.61 -5.56 -0.95
C VAL A 500 4.86 -5.11 -0.20
N ARG A 501 5.90 -5.95 -0.11
CA ARG A 501 7.14 -5.59 0.59
C ARG A 501 7.96 -4.57 -0.17
N ALA A 502 8.22 -4.82 -1.45
CA ALA A 502 9.05 -3.93 -2.26
C ALA A 502 8.47 -2.51 -2.36
N GLY A 503 7.14 -2.37 -2.44
CA GLY A 503 6.50 -1.06 -2.39
C GLY A 503 6.77 -0.27 -1.10
N GLN A 504 6.97 -0.97 0.03
CA GLN A 504 7.28 -0.36 1.33
C GLN A 504 8.78 -0.19 1.59
N ASP A 505 9.64 -0.87 0.81
CA ASP A 505 11.08 -0.81 0.98
C ASP A 505 11.70 0.50 0.50
N MET A 506 11.01 1.20 -0.37
CA MET A 506 11.52 2.46 -0.91
C MET A 506 11.57 3.52 0.19
N PRO A 507 12.74 4.14 0.41
CA PRO A 507 12.88 5.20 1.40
C PRO A 507 12.05 6.42 1.00
N LEU A 508 11.42 7.04 2.01
CA LEU A 508 10.64 8.26 1.85
C LEU A 508 11.24 9.45 2.61
N SER A 509 12.33 9.23 3.37
CA SER A 509 13.01 10.29 4.11
C SER A 509 14.53 10.12 4.15
#